data_6f2290e3b93fb298a57591486c06e2ce
#
_entry.id   6f2290e3b93fb298a57591486c06e2ce
#
_cell.length_a   1.000
_cell.length_b   1.000
_cell.length_c   1.000
_cell.angle_alpha   90.00
_cell.angle_beta   90.00
_cell.angle_gamma   90.00
#
_symmetry.space_group_name_H-M   'P 1'
#
loop_
_entity.id
_entity.type
_entity.pdbx_description
1 polymer ?
#
loop_
_entity_poly.entity_id
_entity_poly.type
_entity_poly.pdbx_seq_one_letter_code
_entity_poly.pdbx_strand_id
1 'polypeptide(L)'
;DTIEDTIVQVDIKTGNKQLILRKSFYLPTISVDKKYVVWFEIADSCWYSMDTKTLTKKNLTAEIDDIFYNDEQDIPMHVTNFGLAGWTDKGHTVLIHSKTDLWAIDAAGHDAPCCLTKGMGRKAGIRFRYIKRKDDERYIDLKANLYLEAFQHRTKKSGYYVLTPTGDCMQLVFSDHLYKNLKFSEDRSHCIWRRQSFTEYPEVYKSDSLFTEIEKLSVSDSIQQSYLWGTSELVEWESFAKDSLQGILCKPENFDPSQKYPMLVYFYEKRSDNLNRYNIPSPIATVINWSYCVSNGYLVFIPDVVFRKGEPGASSYDAVVSGVKSLIDRYDFIDKDRIALNGHSWGGYQIAFLVTRTNMFKAAVSGAP
;
A
#
# COMPACT_ATOMS: atom_id res chain seq x y z
N ASP A 1 18.00 6.67 -18.38
CA ASP A 1 17.46 7.89 -19.02
C ASP A 1 16.07 8.13 -18.46
N THR A 2 15.93 9.19 -17.68
CA THR A 2 14.64 9.62 -17.12
C THR A 2 13.87 10.32 -18.24
N ILE A 3 12.68 9.80 -18.58
CA ILE A 3 11.78 10.45 -19.53
C ILE A 3 11.18 11.66 -18.80
N GLU A 4 11.63 12.85 -19.21
CA GLU A 4 11.08 14.11 -18.75
C GLU A 4 10.15 14.66 -19.85
N ASP A 5 8.86 14.76 -19.54
CA ASP A 5 7.88 15.26 -20.49
C ASP A 5 7.82 16.79 -20.51
N THR A 6 7.64 17.35 -21.68
CA THR A 6 7.33 18.77 -21.86
C THR A 6 5.84 18.93 -22.17
N ILE A 7 5.11 19.63 -21.31
CA ILE A 7 3.68 19.86 -21.46
C ILE A 7 3.46 21.20 -22.13
N VAL A 8 2.73 21.17 -23.24
CA VAL A 8 2.36 22.37 -24.01
C VAL A 8 0.85 22.46 -24.18
N GLN A 9 0.33 23.68 -24.11
CA GLN A 9 -1.03 23.99 -24.53
C GLN A 9 -1.01 24.33 -26.03
N VAL A 10 -1.92 23.77 -26.81
CA VAL A 10 -2.04 24.03 -28.24
C VAL A 10 -3.39 24.64 -28.52
N ASP A 11 -3.41 25.82 -29.12
CA ASP A 11 -4.63 26.38 -29.70
C ASP A 11 -4.99 25.61 -30.95
N ILE A 12 -6.12 24.88 -30.91
CA ILE A 12 -6.54 23.99 -32.00
C ILE A 12 -6.97 24.72 -33.28
N LYS A 13 -7.25 26.04 -33.20
CA LYS A 13 -7.62 26.85 -34.38
C LYS A 13 -6.40 27.43 -35.09
N THR A 14 -5.40 27.85 -34.31
CA THR A 14 -4.22 28.56 -34.84
C THR A 14 -2.98 27.67 -34.90
N GLY A 15 -2.97 26.56 -34.20
CA GLY A 15 -1.79 25.68 -34.02
C GLY A 15 -0.72 26.28 -33.11
N ASN A 16 -0.95 27.45 -32.53
CA ASN A 16 0.01 28.08 -31.63
C ASN A 16 0.21 27.24 -30.37
N LYS A 17 1.49 27.07 -30.00
CA LYS A 17 1.93 26.31 -28.84
C LYS A 17 2.37 27.23 -27.73
N GLN A 18 1.89 27.02 -26.51
CA GLN A 18 2.30 27.68 -25.31
C GLN A 18 2.87 26.67 -24.32
N LEU A 19 4.07 26.92 -23.84
CA LEU A 19 4.72 26.05 -22.87
C LEU A 19 4.03 26.17 -21.50
N ILE A 20 3.63 25.03 -20.92
CA ILE A 20 3.03 24.92 -19.58
C ILE A 20 4.08 24.45 -18.59
N LEU A 21 4.70 23.30 -18.83
CA LEU A 21 5.72 22.73 -17.96
C LEU A 21 6.89 22.20 -18.76
N ARG A 22 8.09 22.38 -18.23
CA ARG A 22 9.30 21.69 -18.70
C ARG A 22 9.69 20.63 -17.70
N LYS A 23 10.11 19.48 -18.19
CA LYS A 23 10.67 18.40 -17.37
C LYS A 23 9.71 17.88 -16.30
N SER A 24 8.46 17.65 -16.68
CA SER A 24 7.49 17.02 -15.80
C SER A 24 7.74 15.51 -15.73
N PHE A 25 7.89 14.99 -14.53
CA PHE A 25 8.08 13.55 -14.29
C PHE A 25 6.73 12.82 -14.19
N TYR A 26 5.72 13.54 -13.67
CA TYR A 26 4.36 13.04 -13.55
C TYR A 26 3.45 13.79 -14.51
N LEU A 27 2.57 13.06 -15.18
CA LEU A 27 1.57 13.66 -16.04
C LEU A 27 0.68 14.60 -15.23
N PRO A 28 0.56 15.86 -15.60
CA PRO A 28 -0.34 16.78 -14.96
C PRO A 28 -1.79 16.43 -15.23
N THR A 29 -2.68 16.86 -14.36
CA THR A 29 -4.12 16.76 -14.56
C THR A 29 -4.72 18.13 -14.77
N ILE A 30 -5.75 18.20 -15.63
CA ILE A 30 -6.47 19.44 -15.94
C ILE A 30 -7.82 19.44 -15.22
N SER A 31 -8.23 20.59 -14.71
CA SER A 31 -9.56 20.77 -14.10
C SER A 31 -10.68 20.55 -15.11
N VAL A 32 -11.88 20.22 -14.61
CA VAL A 32 -13.04 19.91 -15.45
C VAL A 32 -13.41 21.10 -16.36
N ASP A 33 -13.31 22.31 -15.85
CA ASP A 33 -13.55 23.58 -16.59
C ASP A 33 -12.32 24.05 -17.41
N LYS A 34 -11.22 23.27 -17.37
CA LYS A 34 -9.96 23.52 -18.10
C LYS A 34 -9.22 24.80 -17.71
N LYS A 35 -9.54 25.39 -16.55
CA LYS A 35 -8.89 26.62 -16.06
C LYS A 35 -7.58 26.35 -15.38
N TYR A 36 -7.42 25.20 -14.74
CA TYR A 36 -6.24 24.87 -13.95
C TYR A 36 -5.60 23.59 -14.41
N VAL A 37 -4.27 23.57 -14.39
CA VAL A 37 -3.45 22.37 -14.51
C VAL A 37 -2.79 22.14 -13.16
N VAL A 38 -2.82 20.90 -12.64
CA VAL A 38 -2.22 20.52 -11.36
C VAL A 38 -1.21 19.42 -11.58
N TRP A 39 -0.03 19.52 -10.95
CA TRP A 39 1.04 18.51 -11.02
C TRP A 39 1.81 18.44 -9.71
N PHE A 40 2.53 17.35 -9.54
CA PHE A 40 3.47 17.17 -8.45
C PHE A 40 4.89 17.52 -8.91
N GLU A 41 5.56 18.42 -8.19
CA GLU A 41 6.93 18.82 -8.45
C GLU A 41 7.90 18.02 -7.56
N ILE A 42 8.82 17.29 -8.20
CA ILE A 42 9.75 16.41 -7.47
C ILE A 42 10.79 17.23 -6.69
N ALA A 43 11.20 18.38 -7.24
CA ALA A 43 12.30 19.17 -6.71
C ALA A 43 12.09 19.62 -5.25
N ASP A 44 10.84 19.91 -4.89
CA ASP A 44 10.45 20.33 -3.54
C ASP A 44 9.35 19.45 -2.92
N SER A 45 8.97 18.38 -3.62
CA SER A 45 7.95 17.40 -3.17
C SER A 45 6.58 18.03 -2.86
N CYS A 46 6.20 19.04 -3.64
CA CYS A 46 4.96 19.79 -3.48
C CYS A 46 4.03 19.65 -4.68
N TRP A 47 2.73 19.81 -4.43
CA TRP A 47 1.73 19.97 -5.47
C TRP A 47 1.62 21.43 -5.89
N TYR A 48 1.50 21.63 -7.19
CA TYR A 48 1.35 22.94 -7.81
C TYR A 48 0.13 23.01 -8.70
N SER A 49 -0.40 24.22 -8.84
CA SER A 49 -1.38 24.56 -9.89
C SER A 49 -0.87 25.66 -10.78
N MET A 50 -1.46 25.76 -11.96
CA MET A 50 -1.27 26.88 -12.90
C MET A 50 -2.59 27.23 -13.54
N ASP A 51 -2.94 28.51 -13.55
CA ASP A 51 -4.05 29.03 -14.35
C ASP A 51 -3.67 28.97 -15.83
N THR A 52 -4.52 28.34 -16.67
CA THR A 52 -4.21 28.08 -18.08
C THR A 52 -4.24 29.33 -18.96
N LYS A 53 -4.82 30.45 -18.49
CA LYS A 53 -4.88 31.73 -19.21
C LYS A 53 -3.79 32.69 -18.79
N THR A 54 -3.62 32.86 -17.47
CA THR A 54 -2.68 33.84 -16.94
C THR A 54 -1.28 33.25 -16.76
N LEU A 55 -1.15 31.93 -16.77
CA LEU A 55 0.06 31.15 -16.43
C LEU A 55 0.60 31.41 -15.03
N THR A 56 -0.26 31.89 -14.14
CA THR A 56 0.10 32.11 -12.74
C THR A 56 0.26 30.75 -12.05
N LYS A 57 1.46 30.48 -11.56
CA LYS A 57 1.81 29.27 -10.81
C LYS A 57 1.58 29.49 -9.31
N LYS A 58 1.00 28.51 -8.63
CA LYS A 58 0.76 28.51 -7.19
C LYS A 58 1.27 27.19 -6.58
N ASN A 59 1.98 27.25 -5.44
CA ASN A 59 2.24 26.07 -4.62
C ASN A 59 1.02 25.79 -3.76
N LEU A 60 0.50 24.56 -3.82
CA LEU A 60 -0.74 24.16 -3.16
C LEU A 60 -0.52 23.53 -1.77
N THR A 61 0.66 23.01 -1.52
CA THR A 61 0.89 22.16 -0.33
C THR A 61 2.04 22.59 0.56
N ALA A 62 2.84 23.60 0.19
CA ALA A 62 4.01 24.03 0.97
C ALA A 62 3.68 24.51 2.39
N GLU A 63 2.50 25.13 2.59
CA GLU A 63 2.08 25.68 3.87
C GLU A 63 1.21 24.71 4.70
N ILE A 64 0.98 23.50 4.19
CA ILE A 64 0.17 22.48 4.88
C ILE A 64 1.09 21.62 5.73
N ASP A 65 0.82 21.54 7.04
CA ASP A 65 1.51 20.63 7.95
C ASP A 65 1.05 19.18 7.73
N ASP A 66 1.40 18.61 6.55
CA ASP A 66 1.17 17.21 6.19
C ASP A 66 2.17 16.75 5.11
N ILE A 67 2.28 15.44 4.90
CA ILE A 67 3.21 14.83 3.96
C ILE A 67 2.44 14.35 2.73
N PHE A 68 2.78 14.89 1.54
CA PHE A 68 2.12 14.57 0.27
C PHE A 68 2.94 13.68 -0.66
N TYR A 69 4.07 13.18 -0.20
CA TYR A 69 5.00 12.33 -0.93
C TYR A 69 5.41 11.12 -0.10
N ASN A 70 5.93 10.10 -0.74
CA ASN A 70 6.43 8.92 -0.04
C ASN A 70 7.77 9.21 0.64
N ASP A 71 7.69 9.65 1.89
CA ASP A 71 8.83 9.96 2.76
C ASP A 71 9.58 8.70 3.23
N GLU A 72 9.00 7.52 3.02
CA GLU A 72 9.60 6.21 3.33
C GLU A 72 10.23 5.52 2.12
N GLN A 73 10.40 6.26 1.00
CA GLN A 73 11.00 5.68 -0.21
C GLN A 73 12.49 5.41 -0.01
N ASP A 74 12.84 4.16 0.03
CA ASP A 74 14.19 3.64 0.30
C ASP A 74 14.90 3.04 -0.93
N ILE A 75 14.24 3.07 -2.09
CA ILE A 75 14.82 2.65 -3.37
C ILE A 75 15.38 3.85 -4.15
N PRO A 76 16.38 3.66 -5.04
CA PRO A 76 17.02 4.74 -5.78
C PRO A 76 16.17 5.23 -6.96
N MET A 77 14.98 5.74 -6.67
CA MET A 77 14.04 6.34 -7.63
C MET A 77 13.66 7.73 -7.17
N HIS A 78 13.05 8.50 -8.07
CA HIS A 78 12.45 9.78 -7.69
C HIS A 78 11.33 9.57 -6.70
N VAL A 79 11.18 10.53 -5.79
CA VAL A 79 10.13 10.51 -4.79
C VAL A 79 8.75 10.42 -5.45
N THR A 80 7.94 9.46 -5.01
CA THR A 80 6.55 9.31 -5.46
C THR A 80 5.60 10.12 -4.60
N ASN A 81 4.48 10.57 -5.18
CA ASN A 81 3.41 11.21 -4.42
C ASN A 81 2.32 10.19 -4.04
N PHE A 82 1.43 10.57 -3.10
CA PHE A 82 0.33 9.69 -2.68
C PHE A 82 -0.90 9.76 -3.59
N GLY A 83 -0.86 10.59 -4.62
CA GLY A 83 -1.87 10.66 -5.66
C GLY A 83 -2.92 11.74 -5.43
N LEU A 84 -3.64 11.98 -6.52
CA LEU A 84 -4.76 12.89 -6.61
C LEU A 84 -6.04 12.07 -6.68
N ALA A 85 -7.01 12.37 -5.80
CA ALA A 85 -8.31 11.70 -5.81
C ALA A 85 -9.16 12.15 -7.01
N GLY A 86 -9.18 13.44 -7.29
CA GLY A 86 -9.93 14.02 -8.41
C GLY A 86 -10.28 15.48 -8.21
N TRP A 87 -11.11 16.00 -9.12
CA TRP A 87 -11.64 17.35 -9.08
C TRP A 87 -13.06 17.36 -8.55
N THR A 88 -13.46 18.44 -7.88
CA THR A 88 -14.87 18.68 -7.55
C THR A 88 -15.67 19.20 -8.76
N ASP A 89 -16.99 19.24 -8.65
CA ASP A 89 -17.93 19.60 -9.70
C ASP A 89 -17.68 20.98 -10.33
N LYS A 90 -17.22 21.95 -9.55
CA LYS A 90 -16.91 23.30 -10.03
C LYS A 90 -15.54 23.44 -10.68
N GLY A 91 -14.69 22.41 -10.61
CA GLY A 91 -13.36 22.39 -11.20
C GLY A 91 -12.34 23.33 -10.53
N HIS A 92 -12.68 23.96 -9.43
CA HIS A 92 -11.78 24.86 -8.70
C HIS A 92 -11.07 24.17 -7.54
N THR A 93 -11.68 23.15 -6.95
CA THR A 93 -11.12 22.39 -5.82
C THR A 93 -10.62 21.06 -6.29
N VAL A 94 -9.39 20.72 -5.94
CA VAL A 94 -8.76 19.44 -6.18
C VAL A 94 -8.64 18.66 -4.87
N LEU A 95 -8.95 17.37 -4.90
CA LEU A 95 -8.76 16.48 -3.77
C LEU A 95 -7.43 15.75 -3.90
N ILE A 96 -6.55 15.95 -2.91
CA ILE A 96 -5.19 15.39 -2.87
C ILE A 96 -5.04 14.51 -1.63
N HIS A 97 -4.42 13.34 -1.82
CA HIS A 97 -4.07 12.48 -0.71
C HIS A 97 -2.75 12.93 -0.07
N SER A 98 -2.75 13.09 1.23
CA SER A 98 -1.52 13.08 2.03
C SER A 98 -1.13 11.63 2.39
N LYS A 99 -0.10 11.45 3.19
CA LYS A 99 0.32 10.14 3.72
C LYS A 99 -0.87 9.37 4.30
N THR A 100 -1.69 10.04 5.07
CA THR A 100 -2.79 9.43 5.82
C THR A 100 -4.18 9.98 5.46
N ASP A 101 -4.29 11.26 5.14
CA ASP A 101 -5.55 11.99 5.09
C ASP A 101 -5.93 12.42 3.65
N LEU A 102 -7.14 12.96 3.49
CA LEU A 102 -7.67 13.51 2.24
C LEU A 102 -7.90 15.01 2.40
N TRP A 103 -7.31 15.79 1.52
CA TRP A 103 -7.34 17.25 1.52
C TRP A 103 -8.12 17.80 0.33
N ALA A 104 -8.96 18.80 0.58
CA ALA A 104 -9.60 19.63 -0.44
C ALA A 104 -8.82 20.96 -0.53
N ILE A 105 -8.31 21.28 -1.72
CA ILE A 105 -7.44 22.43 -1.95
C ILE A 105 -7.96 23.23 -3.13
N ASP A 106 -8.14 24.53 -2.93
CA ASP A 106 -8.50 25.45 -4.03
C ASP A 106 -7.32 25.59 -5.00
N ALA A 107 -7.53 25.24 -6.26
CA ALA A 107 -6.50 25.33 -7.29
C ALA A 107 -6.08 26.76 -7.61
N ALA A 108 -6.93 27.76 -7.35
CA ALA A 108 -6.57 29.17 -7.43
C ALA A 108 -5.73 29.63 -6.22
N GLY A 109 -5.79 28.87 -5.12
CA GLY A 109 -5.11 29.19 -3.86
C GLY A 109 -5.66 30.43 -3.16
N HIS A 110 -6.95 30.74 -3.33
CA HIS A 110 -7.63 31.84 -2.63
C HIS A 110 -8.18 31.36 -1.28
N ASP A 111 -8.72 30.14 -1.26
CA ASP A 111 -9.29 29.54 -0.05
C ASP A 111 -8.24 28.70 0.69
N ALA A 112 -8.34 28.68 2.02
CA ALA A 112 -7.48 27.86 2.85
C ALA A 112 -7.70 26.34 2.58
N PRO A 113 -6.64 25.51 2.53
CA PRO A 113 -6.77 24.09 2.41
C PRO A 113 -7.60 23.47 3.56
N CYS A 114 -8.44 22.49 3.25
CA CYS A 114 -9.29 21.82 4.22
C CYS A 114 -8.98 20.32 4.28
N CYS A 115 -8.58 19.81 5.45
CA CYS A 115 -8.47 18.38 5.70
C CYS A 115 -9.86 17.77 5.89
N LEU A 116 -10.38 17.09 4.87
CA LEU A 116 -11.74 16.51 4.89
C LEU A 116 -11.89 15.44 5.97
N THR A 117 -10.85 14.68 6.25
CA THR A 117 -10.80 13.64 7.29
C THR A 117 -10.44 14.19 8.68
N LYS A 118 -10.30 15.50 8.81
CA LYS A 118 -10.00 16.22 10.07
C LYS A 118 -8.79 15.65 10.83
N GLY A 119 -7.79 15.14 10.10
CA GLY A 119 -6.56 14.56 10.68
C GLY A 119 -6.78 13.20 11.37
N MET A 120 -7.93 12.55 11.15
CA MET A 120 -8.21 11.24 11.73
C MET A 120 -7.18 10.19 11.28
N GLY A 121 -6.78 10.25 10.01
CA GLY A 121 -5.80 9.32 9.46
C GLY A 121 -4.46 9.41 10.20
N ARG A 122 -3.92 10.62 10.35
CA ARG A 122 -2.68 10.87 11.09
C ARG A 122 -2.79 10.41 12.54
N LYS A 123 -3.87 10.78 13.23
CA LYS A 123 -4.09 10.46 14.64
C LYS A 123 -4.19 8.95 14.91
N ALA A 124 -4.86 8.21 14.02
CA ALA A 124 -5.09 6.77 14.16
C ALA A 124 -4.03 5.90 13.47
N GLY A 125 -3.09 6.50 12.70
CA GLY A 125 -2.15 5.77 11.86
C GLY A 125 -2.86 5.01 10.72
N ILE A 126 -3.98 5.54 10.22
CA ILE A 126 -4.77 4.95 9.14
C ILE A 126 -4.57 5.76 7.87
N ARG A 127 -4.18 5.09 6.80
CA ARG A 127 -4.13 5.66 5.46
C ARG A 127 -5.50 5.61 4.81
N PHE A 128 -6.06 6.77 4.47
CA PHE A 128 -7.30 6.88 3.72
C PHE A 128 -7.03 7.12 2.23
N ARG A 129 -7.79 6.43 1.37
CA ARG A 129 -7.76 6.63 -0.09
C ARG A 129 -9.19 6.68 -0.62
N TYR A 130 -9.51 7.71 -1.38
CA TYR A 130 -10.82 7.87 -1.99
C TYR A 130 -11.12 6.74 -2.98
N ILE A 131 -12.32 6.18 -2.89
CA ILE A 131 -12.83 5.16 -3.80
C ILE A 131 -13.73 5.85 -4.82
N LYS A 132 -13.31 5.83 -6.09
CA LYS A 132 -14.11 6.36 -7.19
C LYS A 132 -15.45 5.64 -7.28
N ARG A 133 -16.51 6.40 -7.47
CA ARG A 133 -17.88 5.86 -7.59
C ARG A 133 -18.12 5.14 -8.92
N LYS A 134 -17.47 5.63 -9.99
CA LYS A 134 -17.47 5.05 -11.33
C LYS A 134 -16.06 5.21 -11.93
N ASP A 135 -15.70 4.32 -12.83
CA ASP A 135 -14.39 4.37 -13.48
C ASP A 135 -14.22 5.64 -14.36
N ASP A 136 -15.32 6.19 -14.89
CA ASP A 136 -15.38 7.42 -15.68
C ASP A 136 -15.79 8.67 -14.87
N GLU A 137 -15.69 8.65 -13.55
CA GLU A 137 -16.03 9.78 -12.68
C GLU A 137 -15.17 11.00 -13.02
N ARG A 138 -15.82 12.05 -13.55
CA ARG A 138 -15.16 13.28 -13.98
C ARG A 138 -14.95 14.28 -12.84
N TYR A 139 -15.84 14.26 -11.86
CA TYR A 139 -15.78 15.12 -10.68
C TYR A 139 -16.38 14.44 -9.45
N ILE A 140 -15.89 14.87 -8.30
CA ILE A 140 -16.30 14.38 -6.99
C ILE A 140 -17.33 15.35 -6.40
N ASP A 141 -18.49 14.84 -6.05
CA ASP A 141 -19.56 15.62 -5.42
C ASP A 141 -19.39 15.60 -3.89
N LEU A 142 -18.93 16.71 -3.33
CA LEU A 142 -18.76 16.87 -1.87
C LEU A 142 -20.09 16.93 -1.10
N LYS A 143 -21.24 17.06 -1.78
CA LYS A 143 -22.57 17.00 -1.15
C LYS A 143 -23.08 15.58 -0.96
N ALA A 144 -22.34 14.60 -1.42
CA ALA A 144 -22.66 13.19 -1.26
C ALA A 144 -21.62 12.49 -0.39
N ASN A 145 -21.98 11.32 0.13
CA ASN A 145 -21.04 10.47 0.88
C ASN A 145 -19.83 10.10 0.00
N LEU A 146 -18.62 10.27 0.54
CA LEU A 146 -17.37 9.83 -0.06
C LEU A 146 -16.88 8.57 0.66
N TYR A 147 -16.65 7.51 -0.10
CA TYR A 147 -16.17 6.25 0.46
C TYR A 147 -14.64 6.20 0.39
N LEU A 148 -14.04 5.72 1.48
CA LEU A 148 -12.60 5.67 1.64
C LEU A 148 -12.15 4.22 1.90
N GLU A 149 -11.15 3.76 1.18
CA GLU A 149 -10.34 2.60 1.58
C GLU A 149 -9.47 3.03 2.75
N ALA A 150 -9.45 2.23 3.81
CA ALA A 150 -8.67 2.45 5.02
C ALA A 150 -7.68 1.31 5.22
N PHE A 151 -6.43 1.65 5.56
CA PHE A 151 -5.38 0.68 5.88
C PHE A 151 -4.51 1.20 7.04
N GLN A 152 -4.31 0.36 8.05
CA GLN A 152 -3.45 0.69 9.18
C GLN A 152 -2.13 -0.09 9.12
N HIS A 153 -1.03 0.63 8.85
CA HIS A 153 0.29 0.01 8.64
C HIS A 153 0.81 -0.77 9.85
N ARG A 154 0.50 -0.32 11.06
CA ARG A 154 0.97 -0.98 12.28
C ARG A 154 0.33 -2.34 12.51
N THR A 155 -0.98 -2.47 12.32
CA THR A 155 -1.75 -3.69 12.62
C THR A 155 -2.12 -4.49 11.38
N LYS A 156 -1.92 -3.91 10.18
CA LYS A 156 -2.34 -4.45 8.88
C LYS A 156 -3.85 -4.60 8.71
N LYS A 157 -4.65 -4.02 9.61
CA LYS A 157 -6.10 -3.93 9.45
C LYS A 157 -6.45 -3.12 8.23
N SER A 158 -7.49 -3.53 7.53
CA SER A 158 -8.04 -2.75 6.42
C SER A 158 -9.56 -2.72 6.47
N GLY A 159 -10.17 -1.87 5.63
CA GLY A 159 -11.62 -1.75 5.55
C GLY A 159 -12.08 -0.53 4.81
N TYR A 160 -13.30 -0.12 5.12
CA TYR A 160 -13.95 1.02 4.48
C TYR A 160 -14.50 2.00 5.51
N TYR A 161 -14.40 3.26 5.17
CA TYR A 161 -14.97 4.39 5.90
C TYR A 161 -15.85 5.21 4.96
N VAL A 162 -16.78 5.97 5.52
CA VAL A 162 -17.56 6.97 4.80
C VAL A 162 -17.31 8.34 5.39
N LEU A 163 -17.04 9.29 4.51
CA LEU A 163 -16.98 10.71 4.85
C LEU A 163 -18.29 11.35 4.38
N THR A 164 -19.07 11.85 5.34
CA THR A 164 -20.38 12.47 5.07
C THR A 164 -20.21 13.90 4.60
N PRO A 165 -21.24 14.50 3.95
CA PRO A 165 -21.23 15.92 3.58
C PRO A 165 -21.11 16.87 4.78
N THR A 166 -21.45 16.43 5.99
CA THR A 166 -21.27 17.18 7.25
C THR A 166 -19.84 17.11 7.78
N GLY A 167 -18.98 16.33 7.11
CA GLY A 167 -17.58 16.17 7.46
C GLY A 167 -17.33 15.16 8.59
N ASP A 168 -18.28 14.25 8.84
CA ASP A 168 -18.09 13.14 9.77
C ASP A 168 -17.46 11.96 9.03
N CYS A 169 -16.35 11.44 9.55
CA CYS A 169 -15.66 10.29 9.01
C CYS A 169 -15.98 9.06 9.87
N MET A 170 -16.84 8.17 9.37
CA MET A 170 -17.35 7.03 10.11
C MET A 170 -16.83 5.72 9.56
N GLN A 171 -16.47 4.79 10.46
CA GLN A 171 -16.09 3.44 10.10
C GLN A 171 -17.33 2.65 9.63
N LEU A 172 -17.21 2.01 8.46
CA LEU A 172 -18.19 1.05 7.95
C LEU A 172 -17.78 -0.37 8.35
N VAL A 173 -16.62 -0.81 7.89
CA VAL A 173 -15.97 -2.08 8.29
C VAL A 173 -14.47 -1.85 8.42
N PHE A 174 -13.85 -2.47 9.43
CA PHE A 174 -12.40 -2.40 9.62
C PHE A 174 -11.92 -3.53 10.54
N SER A 175 -11.13 -4.46 10.01
CA SER A 175 -10.73 -5.67 10.76
C SER A 175 -9.43 -6.27 10.23
N ASP A 176 -9.00 -7.39 10.82
CA ASP A 176 -7.84 -8.18 10.41
C ASP A 176 -8.12 -9.00 9.12
N HIS A 177 -8.60 -8.29 8.09
CA HIS A 177 -8.88 -8.81 6.76
C HIS A 177 -8.36 -7.85 5.70
N LEU A 178 -8.23 -8.34 4.48
CA LEU A 178 -7.98 -7.52 3.31
C LEU A 178 -9.31 -7.32 2.55
N TYR A 179 -9.77 -6.07 2.52
CA TYR A 179 -10.96 -5.64 1.78
C TYR A 179 -10.55 -5.05 0.44
N LYS A 180 -11.21 -5.48 -0.64
CA LYS A 180 -10.90 -5.03 -2.00
C LYS A 180 -12.15 -4.93 -2.87
N ASN A 181 -12.03 -4.14 -3.94
CA ASN A 181 -13.00 -4.08 -5.03
C ASN A 181 -14.41 -3.64 -4.61
N LEU A 182 -14.51 -2.63 -3.72
CA LEU A 182 -15.80 -2.01 -3.41
C LEU A 182 -16.40 -1.40 -4.68
N LYS A 183 -17.58 -1.87 -5.04
CA LYS A 183 -18.37 -1.38 -6.18
C LYS A 183 -19.81 -1.15 -5.76
N PHE A 184 -20.42 -0.08 -6.27
CA PHE A 184 -21.80 0.31 -5.94
C PHE A 184 -22.75 -0.02 -7.08
N SER A 185 -24.02 -0.29 -6.73
CA SER A 185 -25.14 -0.27 -7.68
C SER A 185 -25.27 1.13 -8.32
N GLU A 186 -25.98 1.23 -9.44
CA GLU A 186 -26.14 2.50 -10.15
C GLU A 186 -26.85 3.55 -9.30
N ASP A 187 -27.88 3.14 -8.55
CA ASP A 187 -28.65 3.97 -7.62
C ASP A 187 -27.91 4.19 -6.27
N ARG A 188 -26.78 3.50 -6.06
CA ARG A 188 -25.94 3.56 -4.85
C ARG A 188 -26.63 3.12 -3.56
N SER A 189 -27.72 2.41 -3.66
CA SER A 189 -28.42 1.85 -2.49
C SER A 189 -27.65 0.64 -1.93
N HIS A 190 -26.93 -0.10 -2.77
CA HIS A 190 -26.20 -1.31 -2.42
C HIS A 190 -24.77 -1.28 -2.91
N CYS A 191 -23.95 -2.12 -2.29
CA CYS A 191 -22.56 -2.34 -2.72
C CYS A 191 -22.15 -3.80 -2.59
N ILE A 192 -21.10 -4.15 -3.33
CA ILE A 192 -20.39 -5.43 -3.23
C ILE A 192 -18.92 -5.19 -3.04
N TRP A 193 -18.24 -6.12 -2.35
CA TRP A 193 -16.79 -6.12 -2.19
C TRP A 193 -16.24 -7.51 -2.00
N ARG A 194 -14.91 -7.65 -2.02
CA ARG A 194 -14.22 -8.88 -1.61
C ARG A 194 -13.62 -8.70 -0.23
N ARG A 195 -13.73 -9.75 0.59
CA ARG A 195 -13.02 -9.89 1.85
C ARG A 195 -12.21 -11.18 1.84
N GLN A 196 -11.01 -11.12 2.39
CA GLN A 196 -10.11 -12.26 2.51
C GLN A 196 -9.19 -12.10 3.71
N SER A 197 -8.61 -13.22 4.15
CA SER A 197 -7.46 -13.23 5.06
C SER A 197 -6.48 -14.32 4.61
N PHE A 198 -5.42 -14.56 5.35
CA PHE A 198 -4.55 -15.69 5.06
C PHE A 198 -5.31 -17.03 5.07
N THR A 199 -6.29 -17.16 5.97
CA THR A 199 -7.11 -18.37 6.16
C THR A 199 -8.49 -18.32 5.49
N GLU A 200 -8.94 -17.15 5.05
CA GLU A 200 -10.24 -16.96 4.42
C GLU A 200 -10.07 -16.71 2.91
N TYR A 201 -10.65 -17.58 2.09
CA TYR A 201 -10.68 -17.41 0.64
C TYR A 201 -11.31 -16.05 0.25
N PRO A 202 -10.89 -15.40 -0.84
CA PRO A 202 -11.46 -14.14 -1.31
C PRO A 202 -12.94 -14.25 -1.67
N GLU A 203 -13.82 -14.05 -0.69
CA GLU A 203 -15.27 -14.17 -0.85
C GLU A 203 -15.93 -12.83 -1.19
N VAL A 204 -17.03 -12.90 -1.92
CA VAL A 204 -17.84 -11.74 -2.28
C VAL A 204 -18.91 -11.50 -1.22
N TYR A 205 -19.04 -10.27 -0.81
CA TYR A 205 -20.04 -9.78 0.12
C TYR A 205 -20.88 -8.69 -0.52
N LYS A 206 -22.13 -8.54 -0.08
CA LYS A 206 -22.99 -7.39 -0.40
C LYS A 206 -23.48 -6.71 0.87
N SER A 207 -23.90 -5.47 0.73
CA SER A 207 -24.59 -4.70 1.78
C SER A 207 -25.37 -3.53 1.17
N ASP A 208 -26.16 -2.87 2.00
CA ASP A 208 -26.56 -1.49 1.79
C ASP A 208 -25.34 -0.54 1.81
N SER A 209 -25.50 0.68 1.39
CA SER A 209 -24.39 1.66 1.27
C SER A 209 -23.75 2.07 2.59
N LEU A 210 -24.41 1.80 3.74
CA LEU A 210 -23.91 2.08 5.08
C LEU A 210 -23.40 0.83 5.82
N PHE A 211 -23.41 -0.32 5.15
CA PHE A 211 -22.91 -1.60 5.68
C PHE A 211 -23.67 -2.08 6.92
N THR A 212 -24.98 -1.77 7.01
CA THR A 212 -25.86 -2.20 8.11
C THR A 212 -26.35 -3.64 7.94
N GLU A 213 -26.48 -4.11 6.69
CA GLU A 213 -26.96 -5.45 6.34
C GLU A 213 -25.94 -6.21 5.47
N ILE A 214 -24.94 -6.81 6.11
CA ILE A 214 -23.86 -7.52 5.42
C ILE A 214 -24.26 -8.97 5.17
N GLU A 215 -24.19 -9.41 3.90
CA GLU A 215 -24.46 -10.78 3.48
C GLU A 215 -23.27 -11.33 2.64
N LYS A 216 -22.84 -12.57 2.94
CA LYS A 216 -21.86 -13.28 2.13
C LYS A 216 -22.56 -13.90 0.91
N LEU A 217 -22.14 -13.51 -0.30
CA LEU A 217 -22.75 -13.98 -1.56
C LEU A 217 -22.08 -15.24 -2.15
N SER A 218 -20.82 -15.47 -1.86
CA SER A 218 -20.09 -16.61 -2.40
C SER A 218 -19.59 -17.54 -1.29
N VAL A 219 -19.49 -18.84 -1.61
CA VAL A 219 -18.90 -19.87 -0.77
C VAL A 219 -17.95 -20.68 -1.65
N SER A 220 -16.70 -20.21 -1.77
CA SER A 220 -15.70 -20.78 -2.67
C SER A 220 -14.60 -21.54 -1.94
N ASP A 221 -14.67 -21.60 -0.62
CA ASP A 221 -13.66 -22.18 0.27
C ASP A 221 -13.72 -23.71 0.43
N SER A 222 -14.70 -24.37 -0.18
CA SER A 222 -14.92 -25.83 -0.03
C SER A 222 -13.69 -26.67 -0.40
N ILE A 223 -12.92 -26.23 -1.39
CA ILE A 223 -11.68 -26.94 -1.80
C ILE A 223 -10.60 -26.76 -0.73
N GLN A 224 -10.48 -25.58 -0.12
CA GLN A 224 -9.50 -25.29 0.92
C GLN A 224 -9.65 -26.21 2.12
N GLN A 225 -10.89 -26.56 2.51
CA GLN A 225 -11.19 -27.43 3.65
C GLN A 225 -10.60 -28.83 3.52
N SER A 226 -10.17 -29.22 2.32
CA SER A 226 -9.51 -30.50 2.06
C SER A 226 -7.99 -30.48 2.27
N TYR A 227 -7.42 -29.31 2.61
CA TYR A 227 -5.98 -29.11 2.75
C TYR A 227 -5.64 -28.51 4.12
N LEU A 228 -4.46 -28.84 4.63
CA LEU A 228 -3.87 -28.15 5.77
C LEU A 228 -3.43 -26.76 5.31
N TRP A 229 -4.00 -25.70 5.89
CA TRP A 229 -3.74 -24.34 5.40
C TRP A 229 -2.74 -23.56 6.26
N GLY A 230 -2.84 -23.67 7.57
CA GLY A 230 -2.03 -22.94 8.53
C GLY A 230 -2.55 -21.54 8.85
N THR A 231 -1.72 -20.79 9.56
CA THR A 231 -2.05 -19.43 10.04
C THR A 231 -0.92 -18.45 9.75
N SER A 232 -1.21 -17.15 9.81
CA SER A 232 -0.21 -16.09 9.75
C SER A 232 -0.34 -15.15 10.94
N GLU A 233 0.79 -14.66 11.43
CA GLU A 233 0.84 -13.64 12.49
C GLU A 233 1.84 -12.56 12.16
N LEU A 234 1.59 -11.33 12.63
CA LEU A 234 2.51 -10.22 12.54
C LEU A 234 3.53 -10.36 13.69
N VAL A 235 4.81 -10.31 13.34
CA VAL A 235 5.90 -10.28 14.31
C VAL A 235 6.67 -8.97 14.19
N GLU A 236 7.18 -8.48 15.33
CA GLU A 236 7.94 -7.24 15.42
C GLU A 236 9.28 -7.50 16.09
N TRP A 237 10.32 -6.80 15.66
CA TRP A 237 11.64 -6.82 16.28
C TRP A 237 12.36 -5.49 16.08
N GLU A 238 13.42 -5.30 16.83
CA GLU A 238 14.38 -4.21 16.62
C GLU A 238 15.58 -4.73 15.84
N SER A 239 15.95 -4.06 14.74
CA SER A 239 17.12 -4.40 13.96
C SER A 239 18.43 -4.07 14.72
N PHE A 240 19.58 -4.51 14.22
CA PHE A 240 20.86 -4.13 14.82
C PHE A 240 21.11 -2.61 14.72
N ALA A 241 20.56 -1.96 13.69
CA ALA A 241 20.62 -0.51 13.52
C ALA A 241 19.56 0.26 14.32
N LYS A 242 18.77 -0.45 15.15
CA LYS A 242 17.70 0.11 16.00
C LYS A 242 16.45 0.54 15.25
N ASP A 243 16.25 0.05 14.04
CA ASP A 243 15.01 0.22 13.31
C ASP A 243 13.94 -0.73 13.89
N SER A 244 12.72 -0.22 14.09
CA SER A 244 11.56 -1.07 14.41
C SER A 244 11.01 -1.69 13.15
N LEU A 245 11.13 -3.01 13.01
CA LEU A 245 10.75 -3.76 11.83
C LEU A 245 9.60 -4.72 12.11
N GLN A 246 8.87 -5.05 11.06
CA GLN A 246 7.77 -6.02 11.08
C GLN A 246 8.02 -7.14 10.07
N GLY A 247 7.33 -8.27 10.26
CA GLY A 247 7.33 -9.37 9.32
C GLY A 247 6.15 -10.29 9.56
N ILE A 248 5.95 -11.24 8.65
CA ILE A 248 4.91 -12.25 8.76
C ILE A 248 5.56 -13.57 9.15
N LEU A 249 5.04 -14.22 10.19
CA LEU A 249 5.37 -15.60 10.52
C LEU A 249 4.17 -16.49 10.21
N CYS A 250 4.32 -17.38 9.24
CA CYS A 250 3.30 -18.39 8.93
C CYS A 250 3.63 -19.70 9.63
N LYS A 251 2.58 -20.35 10.19
CA LYS A 251 2.67 -21.61 10.95
C LYS A 251 1.76 -22.67 10.35
N PRO A 252 2.14 -23.97 10.40
CA PRO A 252 1.26 -25.07 10.01
C PRO A 252 -0.09 -25.06 10.75
N GLU A 253 -1.14 -25.63 10.13
CA GLU A 253 -2.47 -25.71 10.74
C GLU A 253 -2.47 -26.55 12.03
N ASN A 254 -1.74 -27.66 12.01
CA ASN A 254 -1.55 -28.53 13.16
C ASN A 254 -0.30 -28.17 13.98
N PHE A 255 -0.03 -26.88 14.12
CA PHE A 255 1.13 -26.37 14.84
C PHE A 255 1.08 -26.77 16.32
N ASP A 256 2.17 -27.41 16.77
CA ASP A 256 2.39 -27.78 18.16
C ASP A 256 3.65 -27.04 18.69
N PRO A 257 3.52 -26.11 19.64
CA PRO A 257 4.66 -25.34 20.15
C PRO A 257 5.73 -26.18 20.85
N SER A 258 5.45 -27.45 21.17
CA SER A 258 6.43 -28.37 21.74
C SER A 258 7.34 -29.04 20.71
N GLN A 259 6.99 -28.94 19.42
CA GLN A 259 7.76 -29.53 18.31
C GLN A 259 8.75 -28.51 17.73
N LYS A 260 9.78 -29.03 17.06
CA LYS A 260 10.78 -28.23 16.32
C LYS A 260 10.45 -28.22 14.84
N TYR A 261 10.33 -27.02 14.27
CA TYR A 261 9.99 -26.84 12.85
C TYR A 261 11.15 -26.24 12.06
N PRO A 262 11.42 -26.71 10.85
CA PRO A 262 12.31 -26.03 9.92
C PRO A 262 11.65 -24.73 9.47
N MET A 263 12.47 -23.70 9.18
CA MET A 263 11.98 -22.41 8.77
C MET A 263 12.55 -21.98 7.42
N LEU A 264 11.67 -21.52 6.54
CA LEU A 264 12.02 -20.86 5.28
C LEU A 264 11.88 -19.35 5.44
N VAL A 265 12.91 -18.61 5.09
CA VAL A 265 12.91 -17.15 5.14
C VAL A 265 12.84 -16.62 3.71
N TYR A 266 11.78 -15.91 3.39
CA TYR A 266 11.55 -15.30 2.08
C TYR A 266 11.47 -13.78 2.22
N PHE A 267 12.22 -13.04 1.45
CA PHE A 267 12.25 -11.58 1.52
C PHE A 267 12.56 -10.93 0.18
N TYR A 268 12.19 -9.65 0.07
CA TYR A 268 12.42 -8.83 -1.10
C TYR A 268 12.51 -7.34 -0.72
N GLU A 269 11.43 -6.77 -0.21
CA GLU A 269 11.23 -5.42 0.31
C GLU A 269 10.29 -5.49 1.52
N LYS A 270 9.57 -4.41 1.86
CA LYS A 270 8.47 -4.47 2.83
C LYS A 270 7.35 -5.36 2.31
N ARG A 271 7.00 -6.41 3.04
CA ARG A 271 5.99 -7.42 2.69
C ARG A 271 4.92 -7.64 3.72
N SER A 272 5.11 -7.12 4.94
CA SER A 272 4.18 -7.32 6.06
C SER A 272 2.77 -6.79 5.80
N ASP A 273 2.61 -5.82 4.89
CA ASP A 273 1.30 -5.33 4.44
C ASP A 273 0.43 -6.43 3.77
N ASN A 274 1.03 -7.57 3.40
CA ASN A 274 0.33 -8.73 2.87
C ASN A 274 -0.14 -9.72 3.95
N LEU A 275 -0.06 -9.41 5.24
CA LEU A 275 -0.45 -10.30 6.35
C LEU A 275 -1.81 -10.96 6.12
N ASN A 276 -2.79 -10.18 5.70
CA ASN A 276 -4.17 -10.61 5.50
C ASN A 276 -4.47 -10.99 4.04
N ARG A 277 -3.45 -11.22 3.22
CA ARG A 277 -3.64 -11.66 1.84
C ARG A 277 -3.75 -13.19 1.77
N TYR A 278 -4.80 -13.66 1.09
CA TYR A 278 -4.92 -15.07 0.74
C TYR A 278 -3.82 -15.47 -0.26
N ASN A 279 -3.09 -16.52 0.06
CA ASN A 279 -1.96 -16.97 -0.74
C ASN A 279 -2.33 -18.29 -1.45
N ILE A 280 -2.80 -18.20 -2.69
CA ILE A 280 -3.23 -19.37 -3.47
C ILE A 280 -2.02 -20.29 -3.70
N PRO A 281 -2.13 -21.60 -3.35
CA PRO A 281 -1.08 -22.56 -3.65
C PRO A 281 -1.04 -22.81 -5.16
N SER A 282 -0.07 -22.19 -5.80
CA SER A 282 0.16 -22.35 -7.24
C SER A 282 1.64 -22.61 -7.52
N PRO A 283 1.99 -23.37 -8.55
CA PRO A 283 3.38 -23.52 -8.98
C PRO A 283 3.97 -22.15 -9.34
N ILE A 284 5.05 -21.79 -8.67
CA ILE A 284 5.81 -20.57 -8.95
C ILE A 284 7.25 -20.97 -9.22
N ALA A 285 7.78 -20.56 -10.37
CA ALA A 285 9.13 -20.96 -10.80
C ALA A 285 10.25 -20.26 -10.03
N THR A 286 9.95 -19.08 -9.41
CA THR A 286 11.00 -18.17 -8.95
C THR A 286 11.06 -17.99 -7.43
N VAL A 287 9.93 -18.24 -6.72
CA VAL A 287 9.85 -18.04 -5.27
C VAL A 287 9.03 -19.16 -4.61
N ILE A 288 9.19 -19.33 -3.30
CA ILE A 288 8.37 -20.28 -2.55
C ILE A 288 6.91 -19.79 -2.48
N ASN A 289 5.98 -20.74 -2.49
CA ASN A 289 4.59 -20.48 -2.14
C ASN A 289 4.39 -20.69 -0.64
N TRP A 290 3.93 -19.69 0.08
CA TRP A 290 3.87 -19.70 1.55
C TRP A 290 2.90 -20.76 2.07
N SER A 291 1.66 -20.78 1.56
CA SER A 291 0.64 -21.75 1.98
C SER A 291 1.05 -23.18 1.65
N TYR A 292 1.68 -23.43 0.50
CA TYR A 292 2.22 -24.75 0.16
C TYR A 292 3.31 -25.19 1.13
N CYS A 293 4.28 -24.34 1.46
CA CYS A 293 5.35 -24.67 2.39
C CYS A 293 4.81 -24.93 3.80
N VAL A 294 3.88 -24.08 4.25
CA VAL A 294 3.24 -24.22 5.56
C VAL A 294 2.44 -25.52 5.66
N SER A 295 1.67 -25.89 4.63
CA SER A 295 0.93 -27.16 4.60
C SER A 295 1.84 -28.41 4.60
N ASN A 296 3.12 -28.23 4.26
CA ASN A 296 4.15 -29.29 4.33
C ASN A 296 5.00 -29.22 5.63
N GLY A 297 4.53 -28.53 6.65
CA GLY A 297 5.15 -28.52 7.97
C GLY A 297 6.34 -27.57 8.15
N TYR A 298 6.52 -26.61 7.26
CA TYR A 298 7.53 -25.57 7.43
C TYR A 298 6.92 -24.33 8.11
N LEU A 299 7.70 -23.65 8.91
CA LEU A 299 7.47 -22.23 9.21
C LEU A 299 7.91 -21.41 7.98
N VAL A 300 7.20 -20.33 7.69
CA VAL A 300 7.63 -19.36 6.68
C VAL A 300 7.72 -17.99 7.34
N PHE A 301 8.92 -17.40 7.35
CA PHE A 301 9.14 -16.05 7.86
C PHE A 301 9.37 -15.08 6.69
N ILE A 302 8.63 -13.99 6.68
CA ILE A 302 8.70 -12.95 5.65
C ILE A 302 9.02 -11.63 6.35
N PRO A 303 10.31 -11.32 6.61
CA PRO A 303 10.72 -10.05 7.18
C PRO A 303 10.54 -8.89 6.21
N ASP A 304 10.15 -7.72 6.72
CA ASP A 304 10.32 -6.46 6.01
C ASP A 304 11.80 -6.09 5.95
N VAL A 305 12.23 -5.66 4.77
CA VAL A 305 13.56 -5.09 4.57
C VAL A 305 13.40 -3.62 4.22
N VAL A 306 14.02 -2.76 5.01
CA VAL A 306 14.12 -1.31 4.78
C VAL A 306 15.54 -1.00 4.36
N PHE A 307 15.70 -0.29 3.24
CA PHE A 307 17.02 -0.05 2.66
C PHE A 307 17.58 1.32 3.03
N ARG A 308 18.85 1.34 3.43
CA ARG A 308 19.64 2.56 3.44
C ARG A 308 20.25 2.78 2.06
N LYS A 309 20.10 3.99 1.52
CA LYS A 309 20.62 4.35 0.20
C LYS A 309 22.14 4.09 0.12
N GLY A 310 22.55 3.36 -0.92
CA GLY A 310 23.94 2.95 -1.11
C GLY A 310 24.38 1.69 -0.35
N GLU A 311 23.58 1.17 0.57
CA GLU A 311 23.92 0.03 1.43
C GLU A 311 22.88 -1.09 1.41
N PRO A 312 22.38 -1.54 0.25
CA PRO A 312 21.26 -2.48 0.20
C PRO A 312 21.60 -3.85 0.82
N GLY A 313 22.80 -4.37 0.61
CA GLY A 313 23.21 -5.63 1.18
C GLY A 313 23.36 -5.59 2.70
N ALA A 314 23.93 -4.51 3.25
CA ALA A 314 24.04 -4.31 4.69
C ALA A 314 22.67 -4.13 5.35
N SER A 315 21.75 -3.42 4.69
CA SER A 315 20.37 -3.26 5.13
C SER A 315 19.62 -4.60 5.19
N SER A 316 19.80 -5.43 4.16
CA SER A 316 19.22 -6.78 4.13
C SER A 316 19.77 -7.67 5.25
N TYR A 317 21.10 -7.61 5.51
CA TYR A 317 21.71 -8.34 6.62
C TYR A 317 21.12 -7.87 7.96
N ASP A 318 21.06 -6.57 8.16
CA ASP A 318 20.53 -5.95 9.36
C ASP A 318 19.08 -6.41 9.64
N ALA A 319 18.19 -6.29 8.67
CA ALA A 319 16.78 -6.66 8.82
C ALA A 319 16.56 -8.18 8.99
N VAL A 320 17.12 -8.98 8.08
CA VAL A 320 16.84 -10.42 8.01
C VAL A 320 17.50 -11.18 9.16
N VAL A 321 18.79 -10.90 9.42
CA VAL A 321 19.53 -11.65 10.45
C VAL A 321 19.07 -11.28 11.86
N SER A 322 18.79 -9.99 12.12
CA SER A 322 18.23 -9.58 13.41
C SER A 322 16.84 -10.17 13.63
N GLY A 323 15.97 -10.18 12.59
CA GLY A 323 14.65 -10.78 12.66
C GLY A 323 14.70 -12.28 12.97
N VAL A 324 15.52 -13.04 12.25
CA VAL A 324 15.69 -14.48 12.50
C VAL A 324 16.23 -14.74 13.90
N LYS A 325 17.23 -13.98 14.37
CA LYS A 325 17.74 -14.09 15.74
C LYS A 325 16.66 -13.80 16.78
N SER A 326 15.92 -12.71 16.61
CA SER A 326 14.82 -12.35 17.50
C SER A 326 13.76 -13.45 17.61
N LEU A 327 13.43 -14.12 16.47
CA LEU A 327 12.48 -15.23 16.49
C LEU A 327 13.05 -16.48 17.19
N ILE A 328 14.32 -16.83 16.95
CA ILE A 328 14.99 -17.96 17.62
C ILE A 328 15.04 -17.74 19.14
N ASP A 329 15.35 -16.52 19.57
CA ASP A 329 15.44 -16.18 21.00
C ASP A 329 14.06 -16.17 21.69
N ARG A 330 12.98 -15.95 20.93
CA ARG A 330 11.60 -15.85 21.42
C ARG A 330 10.86 -17.17 21.40
N TYR A 331 11.17 -18.02 20.42
CA TYR A 331 10.36 -19.19 20.11
C TYR A 331 11.16 -20.50 20.05
N ASP A 332 10.99 -21.34 21.07
CA ASP A 332 11.63 -22.64 21.16
C ASP A 332 11.26 -23.62 20.05
N PHE A 333 10.11 -23.42 19.39
CA PHE A 333 9.67 -24.28 18.31
C PHE A 333 10.44 -24.09 16.99
N ILE A 334 11.29 -23.09 16.87
CA ILE A 334 12.14 -22.90 15.68
C ILE A 334 13.37 -23.81 15.77
N ASP A 335 13.58 -24.65 14.77
CA ASP A 335 14.81 -25.43 14.65
C ASP A 335 15.90 -24.54 14.02
N LYS A 336 16.74 -23.98 14.88
CA LYS A 336 17.83 -23.09 14.45
C LYS A 336 18.84 -23.74 13.51
N ASP A 337 18.90 -25.07 13.49
CA ASP A 337 19.79 -25.85 12.62
C ASP A 337 19.17 -26.20 11.28
N ARG A 338 17.89 -25.85 11.04
CA ARG A 338 17.16 -26.07 9.79
C ARG A 338 16.46 -24.81 9.29
N ILE A 339 17.25 -23.74 9.10
CA ILE A 339 16.75 -22.47 8.52
C ILE A 339 17.36 -22.27 7.14
N ALA A 340 16.51 -21.97 6.15
CA ALA A 340 16.94 -21.75 4.77
C ALA A 340 16.40 -20.43 4.21
N LEU A 341 17.13 -19.84 3.24
CA LEU A 341 16.78 -18.62 2.54
C LEU A 341 16.22 -18.92 1.15
N ASN A 342 15.22 -18.16 0.72
CA ASN A 342 14.75 -18.15 -0.67
C ASN A 342 14.48 -16.71 -1.14
N GLY A 343 14.97 -16.36 -2.32
CA GLY A 343 14.71 -15.07 -2.95
C GLY A 343 15.08 -15.08 -4.42
N HIS A 344 14.43 -14.22 -5.18
CA HIS A 344 14.62 -14.07 -6.63
C HIS A 344 14.90 -12.62 -6.98
N SER A 345 15.64 -12.36 -8.07
CA SER A 345 15.98 -11.00 -8.53
C SER A 345 16.65 -10.21 -7.41
N TRP A 346 16.06 -9.09 -6.99
CA TRP A 346 16.54 -8.31 -5.86
C TRP A 346 16.70 -9.14 -4.56
N GLY A 347 15.79 -10.06 -4.28
CA GLY A 347 15.94 -11.03 -3.18
C GLY A 347 17.10 -12.00 -3.39
N GLY A 348 17.37 -12.38 -4.64
CA GLY A 348 18.55 -13.19 -5.01
C GLY A 348 19.87 -12.47 -4.69
N TYR A 349 20.00 -11.22 -5.10
CA TYR A 349 21.15 -10.37 -4.76
C TYR A 349 21.34 -10.28 -3.22
N GLN A 350 20.27 -10.03 -2.49
CA GLN A 350 20.32 -9.94 -1.03
C GLN A 350 20.84 -11.24 -0.40
N ILE A 351 20.36 -12.40 -0.86
CA ILE A 351 20.83 -13.72 -0.40
C ILE A 351 22.32 -13.90 -0.70
N ALA A 352 22.74 -13.58 -1.92
CA ALA A 352 24.15 -13.69 -2.29
C ALA A 352 25.06 -12.87 -1.35
N PHE A 353 24.60 -11.69 -0.93
CA PHE A 353 25.28 -10.89 0.06
C PHE A 353 25.27 -11.55 1.44
N LEU A 354 24.12 -12.04 1.93
CA LEU A 354 23.96 -12.61 3.27
C LEU A 354 24.87 -13.82 3.49
N VAL A 355 24.95 -14.75 2.53
CA VAL A 355 25.73 -15.98 2.69
C VAL A 355 27.24 -15.73 2.76
N THR A 356 27.73 -14.54 2.35
CA THR A 356 29.13 -14.13 2.54
C THR A 356 29.39 -13.53 3.93
N ARG A 357 28.35 -13.27 4.73
CA ARG A 357 28.43 -12.55 6.01
C ARG A 357 28.03 -13.38 7.24
N THR A 358 27.31 -14.50 7.04
CA THR A 358 26.86 -15.34 8.12
C THR A 358 26.75 -16.81 7.71
N ASN A 359 27.03 -17.72 8.64
CA ASN A 359 26.84 -19.16 8.51
C ASN A 359 25.54 -19.67 9.18
N MET A 360 24.62 -18.75 9.51
CA MET A 360 23.39 -19.08 10.24
C MET A 360 22.47 -20.00 9.42
N PHE A 361 22.46 -19.87 8.10
CA PHE A 361 21.53 -20.55 7.21
C PHE A 361 22.12 -21.84 6.65
N LYS A 362 21.35 -22.93 6.71
CA LYS A 362 21.78 -24.27 6.23
C LYS A 362 21.66 -24.43 4.72
N ALA A 363 20.77 -23.71 4.10
CA ALA A 363 20.58 -23.69 2.65
C ALA A 363 20.16 -22.30 2.18
N ALA A 364 20.44 -21.99 0.92
CA ALA A 364 20.07 -20.72 0.32
C ALA A 364 19.78 -20.94 -1.16
N VAL A 365 18.64 -20.42 -1.63
CA VAL A 365 18.26 -20.39 -3.04
C VAL A 365 18.25 -18.94 -3.49
N SER A 366 19.28 -18.55 -4.24
CA SER A 366 19.43 -17.23 -4.85
C SER A 366 19.11 -17.33 -6.34
N GLY A 367 17.93 -16.90 -6.73
CA GLY A 367 17.46 -16.95 -8.11
C GLY A 367 17.72 -15.64 -8.86
N ALA A 368 18.37 -15.68 -10.01
CA ALA A 368 18.64 -14.52 -10.87
C ALA A 368 19.10 -13.28 -10.08
N PRO A 369 20.19 -13.39 -9.31
CA PRO A 369 20.65 -12.34 -8.41
C PRO A 369 21.13 -11.08 -9.14
#